data_0b0a02a908ae10c9dfb2eeaeb3087b33
#
_entry.id   0b0a02a908ae10c9dfb2eeaeb3087b33
#
_cell.length_a   1.000
_cell.length_b   1.000
_cell.length_c   1.000
_cell.angle_alpha   90.00
_cell.angle_beta   90.00
_cell.angle_gamma   90.00
#
_symmetry.space_group_name_H-M   'P 1'
#
loop_
_entity.id
_entity.type
_entity.pdbx_description
1 polymer ?
#
loop_
_entity_poly.entity_id
_entity_poly.type
_entity_poly.pdbx_seq_one_letter_code
_entity_poly.pdbx_strand_id
1 'polypeptide(L)'
;LGKAESIALAGGSVPVGRYTRQALISLGILPETDDPASITTEQISEALGGVEISEQDNVSKVLSAVVEGSCEVGTTYYSDTYGYEDELDILQTVSYDLTGDVIYPIARVVNEEADEAQSAAADDFLAFVLSDEAKAVFDSYYFDTEVE
;
A
#
# COMPACT_ATOMS: atom_id res chain seq x y z
N LEU A 1 -15.40 -5.24 -3.23
CA LEU A 1 -14.71 -6.10 -4.22
C LEU A 1 -15.65 -7.15 -4.81
N GLY A 2 -16.38 -7.94 -4.00
CA GLY A 2 -17.22 -9.07 -4.48
C GLY A 2 -18.41 -8.73 -5.41
N LYS A 3 -18.54 -7.49 -5.87
CA LYS A 3 -19.53 -7.08 -6.88
C LYS A 3 -18.87 -6.60 -8.18
N ALA A 4 -17.55 -6.47 -8.19
CA ALA A 4 -16.81 -6.08 -9.37
C ALA A 4 -16.73 -7.25 -10.36
N GLU A 5 -16.65 -6.97 -11.65
CA GLU A 5 -16.46 -7.98 -12.69
C GLU A 5 -14.98 -8.35 -12.82
N SER A 6 -14.08 -7.40 -12.59
CA SER A 6 -12.63 -7.61 -12.62
C SER A 6 -11.89 -6.78 -11.58
N ILE A 7 -10.82 -7.36 -11.01
CA ILE A 7 -10.03 -6.75 -9.94
C ILE A 7 -8.54 -6.80 -10.29
N ALA A 8 -7.84 -5.67 -10.19
CA ALA A 8 -6.38 -5.64 -10.20
C ALA A 8 -5.86 -5.80 -8.77
N LEU A 9 -5.06 -6.82 -8.50
CA LEU A 9 -4.42 -7.07 -7.21
C LEU A 9 -2.92 -7.30 -7.39
N ALA A 10 -2.12 -6.75 -6.49
CA ALA A 10 -0.71 -7.09 -6.44
C ALA A 10 -0.50 -8.52 -5.90
N GLY A 11 0.54 -9.19 -6.37
CA GLY A 11 0.95 -10.49 -5.89
C GLY A 11 1.24 -10.50 -4.39
N GLY A 12 1.15 -11.66 -3.73
CA GLY A 12 1.32 -11.81 -2.29
C GLY A 12 2.69 -11.38 -1.76
N SER A 13 3.73 -11.45 -2.58
CA SER A 13 5.08 -10.98 -2.26
C SER A 13 5.23 -9.45 -2.27
N VAL A 14 4.27 -8.74 -2.88
CA VAL A 14 4.24 -7.27 -2.92
C VAL A 14 3.55 -6.76 -1.65
N PRO A 15 4.09 -5.74 -0.95
CA PRO A 15 3.52 -5.28 0.32
C PRO A 15 2.03 -4.97 0.26
N VAL A 16 1.54 -4.19 -0.72
CA VAL A 16 0.11 -3.88 -0.86
C VAL A 16 -0.74 -5.13 -1.10
N GLY A 17 -0.22 -6.11 -1.84
CA GLY A 17 -0.88 -7.40 -2.06
C GLY A 17 -1.00 -8.22 -0.77
N ARG A 18 0.01 -8.16 0.10
CA ARG A 18 -0.03 -8.78 1.42
C ARG A 18 -1.04 -8.09 2.35
N TYR A 19 -1.05 -6.74 2.39
CA TYR A 19 -2.04 -5.99 3.18
C TYR A 19 -3.47 -6.24 2.72
N THR A 20 -3.69 -6.35 1.40
CA THR A 20 -5.01 -6.71 0.86
C THR A 20 -5.47 -8.07 1.37
N ARG A 21 -4.59 -9.08 1.35
CA ARG A 21 -4.89 -10.42 1.86
C ARG A 21 -5.17 -10.39 3.37
N GLN A 22 -4.39 -9.65 4.14
CA GLN A 22 -4.60 -9.49 5.57
C GLN A 22 -5.97 -8.87 5.87
N ALA A 23 -6.37 -7.84 5.13
CA ALA A 23 -7.69 -7.23 5.29
C ALA A 23 -8.83 -8.23 4.98
N LEU A 24 -8.69 -9.04 3.92
CA LEU A 24 -9.67 -10.07 3.57
C LEU A 24 -9.76 -11.18 4.62
N ILE A 25 -8.63 -11.55 5.25
CA ILE A 25 -8.60 -12.47 6.40
C ILE A 25 -9.34 -11.85 7.60
N SER A 26 -8.99 -10.62 7.96
CA SER A 26 -9.60 -9.91 9.09
C SER A 26 -11.11 -9.71 8.94
N LEU A 27 -11.59 -9.62 7.69
CA LEU A 27 -13.02 -9.58 7.34
C LEU A 27 -13.68 -10.97 7.32
N GLY A 28 -12.94 -12.05 7.56
CA GLY A 28 -13.44 -13.42 7.48
C GLY A 28 -13.78 -13.91 6.08
N ILE A 29 -13.30 -13.24 5.04
CA ILE A 29 -13.48 -13.63 3.63
C ILE A 29 -12.48 -14.72 3.25
N LEU A 30 -11.24 -14.62 3.73
CA LEU A 30 -10.20 -15.61 3.57
C LEU A 30 -9.93 -16.36 4.88
N PRO A 31 -9.44 -17.60 4.82
CA PRO A 31 -9.10 -18.35 6.02
C PRO A 31 -7.90 -17.72 6.76
N GLU A 32 -7.87 -17.86 8.08
CA GLU A 32 -6.72 -17.46 8.89
C GLU A 32 -5.45 -18.25 8.49
N THR A 33 -4.33 -17.54 8.43
CA THR A 33 -3.02 -18.10 8.14
C THR A 33 -1.91 -17.24 8.75
N ASP A 34 -0.80 -17.87 9.12
CA ASP A 34 0.42 -17.17 9.58
C ASP A 34 1.18 -16.51 8.42
N ASP A 35 0.88 -16.89 7.18
CA ASP A 35 1.50 -16.33 5.97
C ASP A 35 0.46 -15.86 4.95
N PRO A 36 -0.09 -14.66 5.09
CA PRO A 36 -1.03 -14.09 4.11
C PRO A 36 -0.47 -14.01 2.69
N ALA A 37 0.86 -13.88 2.53
CA ALA A 37 1.49 -13.79 1.22
C ALA A 37 1.36 -15.08 0.40
N SER A 38 1.16 -16.23 1.07
CA SER A 38 1.00 -17.54 0.40
C SER A 38 -0.38 -17.74 -0.27
N ILE A 39 -1.37 -16.91 0.07
CA ILE A 39 -2.71 -17.01 -0.51
C ILE A 39 -2.65 -16.57 -1.97
N THR A 40 -3.06 -17.45 -2.88
CA THR A 40 -3.04 -17.18 -4.32
C THR A 40 -4.21 -16.30 -4.77
N THR A 41 -4.09 -15.68 -5.94
CA THR A 41 -5.18 -14.90 -6.55
C THR A 41 -6.37 -15.77 -6.93
N GLU A 42 -6.16 -17.06 -7.27
CA GLU A 42 -7.24 -18.01 -7.50
C GLU A 42 -8.06 -18.27 -6.23
N GLN A 43 -7.41 -18.42 -5.07
CA GLN A 43 -8.10 -18.57 -3.78
C GLN A 43 -8.91 -17.31 -3.42
N ILE A 44 -8.37 -16.12 -3.71
CA ILE A 44 -9.10 -14.86 -3.51
C ILE A 44 -10.30 -14.78 -4.45
N SER A 45 -10.11 -15.11 -5.74
CA SER A 45 -11.19 -15.16 -6.73
C SER A 45 -12.33 -16.06 -6.26
N GLU A 46 -12.02 -17.29 -5.85
CA GLU A 46 -13.01 -18.24 -5.32
C GLU A 46 -13.76 -17.68 -4.10
N ALA A 47 -13.04 -17.09 -3.13
CA ALA A 47 -13.61 -16.51 -1.93
C ALA A 47 -14.51 -15.30 -2.23
N LEU A 48 -14.26 -14.58 -3.31
CA LEU A 48 -15.06 -13.45 -3.78
C LEU A 48 -16.15 -13.84 -4.78
N GLY A 49 -16.40 -15.14 -4.98
CA GLY A 49 -17.48 -15.64 -5.84
C GLY A 49 -17.08 -15.85 -7.29
N GLY A 50 -15.80 -16.01 -7.58
CA GLY A 50 -15.25 -16.31 -8.92
C GLY A 50 -15.00 -15.06 -9.75
N VAL A 51 -14.77 -13.89 -9.12
CA VAL A 51 -14.41 -12.64 -9.81
C VAL A 51 -13.09 -12.79 -10.56
N GLU A 52 -12.98 -12.18 -11.73
CA GLU A 52 -11.72 -12.15 -12.48
C GLU A 52 -10.67 -11.32 -11.75
N ILE A 53 -9.48 -11.88 -11.52
CA ILE A 53 -8.36 -11.19 -10.88
C ILE A 53 -7.18 -11.11 -11.82
N SER A 54 -6.75 -9.88 -12.11
CA SER A 54 -5.49 -9.58 -12.80
C SER A 54 -4.39 -9.36 -11.77
N GLU A 55 -3.49 -10.34 -11.61
CA GLU A 55 -2.35 -10.22 -10.71
C GLU A 55 -1.29 -9.28 -11.28
N GLN A 56 -0.81 -8.35 -10.45
CA GLN A 56 0.16 -7.34 -10.82
C GLN A 56 1.46 -7.50 -10.01
N ASP A 57 2.60 -7.23 -10.66
CA ASP A 57 3.94 -7.36 -10.05
C ASP A 57 4.27 -6.23 -9.05
N ASN A 58 3.53 -5.12 -9.08
CA ASN A 58 3.75 -3.97 -8.21
C ASN A 58 2.49 -3.10 -8.12
N VAL A 59 2.51 -2.16 -7.15
CA VAL A 59 1.39 -1.26 -6.89
C VAL A 59 1.06 -0.31 -8.06
N SER A 60 2.08 0.20 -8.75
CA SER A 60 1.86 1.13 -9.88
C SER A 60 1.12 0.46 -11.04
N LYS A 61 1.36 -0.84 -11.27
CA LYS A 61 0.62 -1.62 -12.28
C LYS A 61 -0.83 -1.85 -11.88
N VAL A 62 -1.12 -2.01 -10.58
CA VAL A 62 -2.51 -2.07 -10.08
C VAL A 62 -3.23 -0.78 -10.42
N LEU A 63 -2.62 0.37 -10.11
CA LEU A 63 -3.18 1.68 -10.40
C LEU A 63 -3.41 1.86 -11.91
N SER A 64 -2.39 1.59 -12.73
CA SER A 64 -2.50 1.68 -14.19
C SER A 64 -3.62 0.81 -14.77
N ALA A 65 -3.80 -0.41 -14.25
CA ALA A 65 -4.83 -1.33 -14.75
C ALA A 65 -6.25 -0.77 -14.55
N VAL A 66 -6.48 -0.01 -13.48
CA VAL A 66 -7.78 0.64 -13.23
C VAL A 66 -7.91 1.92 -14.05
N VAL A 67 -6.89 2.80 -14.08
CA VAL A 67 -6.89 4.04 -14.87
C VAL A 67 -7.10 3.76 -16.35
N GLU A 68 -6.47 2.73 -16.90
CA GLU A 68 -6.59 2.32 -18.30
C GLU A 68 -7.89 1.54 -18.59
N GLY A 69 -8.69 1.23 -17.56
CA GLY A 69 -9.94 0.49 -17.70
C GLY A 69 -9.76 -1.01 -18.02
N SER A 70 -8.57 -1.56 -17.79
CA SER A 70 -8.32 -3.01 -17.94
C SER A 70 -8.93 -3.83 -16.79
N CYS A 71 -9.10 -3.20 -15.62
CA CYS A 71 -9.81 -3.74 -14.48
C CYS A 71 -10.78 -2.68 -13.93
N GLU A 72 -11.92 -3.14 -13.39
CA GLU A 72 -12.94 -2.26 -12.83
C GLU A 72 -12.51 -1.63 -11.51
N VAL A 73 -11.82 -2.40 -10.65
CA VAL A 73 -11.34 -1.95 -9.34
C VAL A 73 -9.94 -2.48 -9.06
N GLY A 74 -9.27 -1.89 -8.09
CA GLY A 74 -7.96 -2.33 -7.61
C GLY A 74 -7.73 -1.94 -6.16
N THR A 75 -6.70 -2.50 -5.53
CA THR A 75 -6.25 -2.12 -4.20
C THR A 75 -4.86 -1.50 -4.27
N THR A 76 -4.76 -0.26 -3.79
CA THR A 76 -3.53 0.53 -3.77
C THR A 76 -3.37 1.27 -2.45
N TYR A 77 -2.28 1.99 -2.25
CA TYR A 77 -2.17 2.93 -1.13
C TYR A 77 -2.92 4.22 -1.45
N TYR A 78 -3.43 4.87 -0.41
CA TYR A 78 -4.13 6.14 -0.57
C TYR A 78 -3.21 7.21 -1.20
N SER A 79 -1.94 7.25 -0.80
CA SER A 79 -0.94 8.16 -1.37
C SER A 79 -0.69 7.96 -2.88
N ASP A 80 -0.89 6.75 -3.42
CA ASP A 80 -0.72 6.49 -4.86
C ASP A 80 -1.86 7.08 -5.70
N THR A 81 -2.97 7.47 -5.09
CA THR A 81 -4.10 8.11 -5.81
C THR A 81 -3.91 9.61 -6.01
N TYR A 82 -2.88 10.21 -5.41
CA TYR A 82 -2.54 11.61 -5.62
C TYR A 82 -2.26 11.89 -7.11
N GLY A 83 -2.96 12.89 -7.66
CA GLY A 83 -2.87 13.28 -9.07
C GLY A 83 -3.77 12.49 -10.02
N TYR A 84 -4.62 11.59 -9.50
CA TYR A 84 -5.60 10.81 -10.27
C TYR A 84 -7.04 11.11 -9.85
N GLU A 85 -7.29 12.23 -9.17
CA GLU A 85 -8.60 12.59 -8.60
C GLU A 85 -9.71 12.72 -9.65
N ASP A 86 -9.34 13.06 -10.91
CA ASP A 86 -10.26 13.17 -12.03
C ASP A 86 -10.44 11.85 -12.81
N GLU A 87 -9.61 10.83 -12.51
CA GLU A 87 -9.56 9.57 -13.27
C GLU A 87 -10.03 8.37 -12.44
N LEU A 88 -10.02 8.49 -11.10
CA LEU A 88 -10.34 7.42 -10.17
C LEU A 88 -11.34 7.85 -9.10
N ASP A 89 -12.23 6.93 -8.76
CA ASP A 89 -13.09 7.03 -7.58
C ASP A 89 -12.53 6.15 -6.44
N ILE A 90 -12.30 6.75 -5.27
CA ILE A 90 -11.93 6.02 -4.07
C ILE A 90 -13.20 5.44 -3.44
N LEU A 91 -13.43 4.15 -3.64
CA LEU A 91 -14.63 3.48 -3.16
C LEU A 91 -14.63 3.31 -1.63
N GLN A 92 -13.46 3.04 -1.06
CA GLN A 92 -13.29 2.84 0.38
C GLN A 92 -11.82 2.91 0.78
N THR A 93 -11.54 3.54 1.92
CA THR A 93 -10.27 3.42 2.64
C THR A 93 -10.38 2.32 3.68
N VAL A 94 -9.39 1.43 3.72
CA VAL A 94 -9.33 0.29 4.64
C VAL A 94 -8.65 0.72 5.94
N SER A 95 -9.29 0.44 7.08
CA SER A 95 -8.72 0.74 8.41
C SER A 95 -7.50 -0.11 8.71
N TYR A 96 -6.55 0.46 9.46
CA TYR A 96 -5.38 -0.26 10.00
C TYR A 96 -5.77 -1.42 10.93
N ASP A 97 -6.95 -1.41 11.55
CA ASP A 97 -7.49 -2.55 12.29
C ASP A 97 -7.60 -3.83 11.45
N LEU A 98 -7.72 -3.68 10.12
CA LEU A 98 -7.86 -4.82 9.19
C LEU A 98 -6.54 -5.23 8.55
N THR A 99 -5.62 -4.29 8.36
CA THR A 99 -4.35 -4.52 7.65
C THR A 99 -3.16 -4.70 8.58
N GLY A 100 -3.27 -4.21 9.82
CA GLY A 100 -2.12 -3.80 10.63
C GLY A 100 -1.53 -2.49 10.11
N ASP A 101 -0.54 -1.97 10.82
CA ASP A 101 0.09 -0.69 10.48
C ASP A 101 0.86 -0.76 9.16
N VAL A 102 0.62 0.21 8.29
CA VAL A 102 1.34 0.40 7.03
C VAL A 102 2.37 1.51 7.24
N ILE A 103 3.58 1.13 7.64
CA ILE A 103 4.62 2.07 8.09
C ILE A 103 5.72 2.21 7.05
N TYR A 104 6.14 3.45 6.81
CA TYR A 104 7.33 3.81 6.04
C TYR A 104 8.44 4.21 7.02
N PRO A 105 9.31 3.28 7.46
CA PRO A 105 10.36 3.61 8.42
C PRO A 105 11.51 4.37 7.74
N ILE A 106 12.08 5.35 8.47
CA ILE A 106 13.32 5.99 8.08
C ILE A 106 14.38 5.70 9.15
N ALA A 107 15.61 5.42 8.72
CA ALA A 107 16.73 5.20 9.61
C ALA A 107 18.03 5.75 9.01
N ARG A 108 18.88 6.30 9.87
CA ARG A 108 20.26 6.61 9.51
C ARG A 108 21.10 5.34 9.46
N VAL A 109 21.77 5.13 8.35
CA VAL A 109 22.75 4.03 8.21
C VAL A 109 24.14 4.54 8.59
N VAL A 110 24.89 3.75 9.34
CA VAL A 110 26.29 4.05 9.68
C VAL A 110 27.14 3.86 8.43
N ASN A 111 27.86 4.90 8.04
CA ASN A 111 28.88 4.85 6.99
C ASN A 111 30.24 5.18 7.61
N GLU A 112 31.13 4.19 7.66
CA GLU A 112 32.47 4.34 8.27
C GLU A 112 33.38 5.30 7.45
N GLU A 113 33.05 5.58 6.18
CA GLU A 113 33.79 6.50 5.32
C GLU A 113 33.27 7.95 5.40
N ALA A 114 32.14 8.17 6.11
CA ALA A 114 31.56 9.50 6.26
C ALA A 114 32.39 10.35 7.23
N ASP A 115 32.68 11.57 6.84
CA ASP A 115 33.25 12.56 7.73
C ASP A 115 32.21 13.11 8.73
N GLU A 116 32.66 13.95 9.68
CA GLU A 116 31.79 14.53 10.70
C GLU A 116 30.69 15.43 10.10
N ALA A 117 31.00 16.18 9.02
CA ALA A 117 30.02 17.05 8.36
C ALA A 117 28.94 16.24 7.63
N GLN A 118 29.31 15.16 6.95
CA GLN A 118 28.37 14.23 6.30
C GLN A 118 27.48 13.53 7.32
N SER A 119 28.06 13.12 8.45
CA SER A 119 27.31 12.50 9.55
C SER A 119 26.29 13.47 10.16
N ALA A 120 26.69 14.73 10.42
CA ALA A 120 25.83 15.76 10.93
C ALA A 120 24.68 16.10 9.93
N ALA A 121 24.99 16.21 8.64
CA ALA A 121 23.98 16.44 7.61
C ALA A 121 22.93 15.31 7.51
N ALA A 122 23.33 14.06 7.73
CA ALA A 122 22.40 12.93 7.77
C ALA A 122 21.46 13.01 9.01
N ASP A 123 21.98 13.42 10.16
CA ASP A 123 21.18 13.63 11.37
C ASP A 123 20.21 14.80 11.20
N ASP A 124 20.66 15.92 10.62
CA ASP A 124 19.82 17.08 10.30
C ASP A 124 18.70 16.70 9.31
N PHE A 125 19.00 15.92 8.28
CA PHE A 125 17.99 15.44 7.32
C PHE A 125 16.95 14.54 7.99
N LEU A 126 17.38 13.62 8.86
CA LEU A 126 16.45 12.77 9.60
C LEU A 126 15.55 13.62 10.51
N ALA A 127 16.11 14.60 11.21
CA ALA A 127 15.34 15.52 12.05
C ALA A 127 14.34 16.35 11.22
N PHE A 128 14.74 16.81 10.03
CA PHE A 128 13.86 17.54 9.12
C PHE A 128 12.69 16.68 8.64
N VAL A 129 12.94 15.43 8.21
CA VAL A 129 11.87 14.53 7.75
C VAL A 129 10.82 14.25 8.83
N LEU A 130 11.22 14.28 10.10
CA LEU A 130 10.31 14.10 11.25
C LEU A 130 9.67 15.40 11.75
N SER A 131 9.99 16.54 11.14
CA SER A 131 9.45 17.85 11.54
C SER A 131 8.01 18.06 11.07
N ASP A 132 7.30 19.01 11.72
CA ASP A 132 5.95 19.41 11.33
C ASP A 132 5.90 19.99 9.90
N GLU A 133 6.98 20.64 9.45
CA GLU A 133 7.09 21.14 8.09
C GLU A 133 7.11 20.01 7.06
N ALA A 134 7.90 18.97 7.30
CA ALA A 134 7.95 17.80 6.41
C ALA A 134 6.64 17.00 6.48
N LYS A 135 6.05 16.83 7.67
CA LYS A 135 4.73 16.21 7.82
C LYS A 135 3.66 16.89 6.98
N ALA A 136 3.59 18.23 7.01
CA ALA A 136 2.65 18.99 6.18
C ALA A 136 2.85 18.74 4.67
N VAL A 137 4.09 18.49 4.23
CA VAL A 137 4.37 18.11 2.85
C VAL A 137 3.84 16.70 2.57
N PHE A 138 4.14 15.71 3.45
CA PHE A 138 3.64 14.34 3.29
C PHE A 138 2.10 14.29 3.26
N ASP A 139 1.43 14.99 4.17
CA ASP A 139 -0.04 15.09 4.20
C ASP A 139 -0.61 15.64 2.89
N SER A 140 0.08 16.61 2.26
CA SER A 140 -0.34 17.16 0.96
C SER A 140 -0.25 16.17 -0.20
N TYR A 141 0.46 15.06 -0.01
CA TYR A 141 0.57 13.93 -0.95
C TYR A 141 -0.18 12.69 -0.46
N TYR A 142 -1.14 12.87 0.43
CA TYR A 142 -2.03 11.81 0.96
C TYR A 142 -1.34 10.74 1.82
N PHE A 143 -0.16 11.04 2.37
CA PHE A 143 0.42 10.20 3.41
C PHE A 143 -0.24 10.52 4.76
N ASP A 144 -0.44 9.50 5.56
CA ASP A 144 -0.85 9.65 6.95
C ASP A 144 0.40 9.86 7.82
N THR A 145 0.50 11.02 8.47
CA THR A 145 1.64 11.37 9.32
C THR A 145 1.34 11.27 10.81
N GLU A 146 0.10 10.90 11.18
CA GLU A 146 -0.31 10.63 12.55
C GLU A 146 0.07 9.20 12.96
N VAL A 147 1.37 8.92 13.02
CA VAL A 147 1.90 7.65 13.51
C VAL A 147 2.30 7.79 14.98
N GLU A 148 1.80 6.87 15.83
CA GLU A 148 2.20 6.77 17.24
C GLU A 148 3.51 5.98 17.42
#